data_139cf2bfac770db9889af84be449f2da
#
_entry.id   139cf2bfac770db9889af84be449f2da
#
_cell.length_a   1.000
_cell.length_b   1.000
_cell.length_c   1.000
_cell.angle_alpha   90.00
_cell.angle_beta   90.00
_cell.angle_gamma   90.00
#
_symmetry.space_group_name_H-M   'P 1'
#
loop_
_entity.id
_entity.type
_entity.pdbx_description
1 polymer ?
#
loop_
_entity_poly.entity_id
_entity_poly.type
_entity_poly.pdbx_seq_one_letter_code
_entity_poly.pdbx_strand_id
1 'polypeptide(L)'
;MALEMWSLMMLLGGCAALTTRTVAPPDERVAPAGVVHVRWRMELHTHQLFEARPEECAQGVVAGGHLVIGSRAGAMVGVSTEDGHIDWATAATGGIDSEARFDVEHGQVYMGADDGAFYAIEPDTGRVRWSYHAKGAIERRAEVGRDTVYVATSADQVVALDARTGKWRWQYDRETPDGFTIHGYSGPQLHNGQLLAGFADGYLVSLQASTGEVVWAHSLAGTSEQFVDVDSTPVLDGESVLAASYSGGVYALDSKDGSTRWRSLIEGVGPLSLIGGRIYFASPRAGLHAISRQDGQIFWRQGLPDAGDMTAPQPVGRYLVFSGSRGGLFVVEPATGQLLEVFNPGNGICAGGTYDPVTDRFYLLSNGGTLYALDIG
;
A
#
# COMPACT_ATOMS: atom_id res chain seq x y z
N MET A 1 70.86 17.19 48.13
CA MET A 1 69.88 18.17 47.55
C MET A 1 69.42 17.61 46.31
N ALA A 2 68.26 16.88 46.37
CA ALA A 2 67.66 16.18 45.30
C ALA A 2 66.37 16.92 44.88
N LEU A 3 66.31 17.28 43.62
CA LEU A 3 65.09 17.79 43.02
C LEU A 3 64.24 16.61 42.51
N GLU A 4 63.10 16.45 43.09
CA GLU A 4 62.08 15.52 42.56
C GLU A 4 61.22 16.21 41.50
N MET A 5 61.25 15.66 40.30
CA MET A 5 60.40 16.02 39.17
C MET A 5 59.13 15.24 39.25
N TRP A 6 58.00 15.89 39.49
CA TRP A 6 56.66 15.28 39.42
C TRP A 6 56.19 15.25 37.97
N SER A 7 56.03 14.02 37.50
CA SER A 7 55.50 13.74 36.16
C SER A 7 53.96 13.86 36.18
N LEU A 8 53.43 14.80 35.42
CA LEU A 8 52.03 15.05 35.26
C LEU A 8 51.45 14.02 34.24
N MET A 9 50.76 13.04 34.74
CA MET A 9 50.09 12.01 33.92
C MET A 9 48.77 12.56 33.36
N MET A 10 48.77 12.97 32.10
CA MET A 10 47.54 13.30 31.36
C MET A 10 46.70 12.06 31.14
N LEU A 11 45.57 12.01 31.79
CA LEU A 11 44.47 11.11 31.46
C LEU A 11 43.86 11.51 30.11
N LEU A 12 44.27 10.85 29.08
CA LEU A 12 43.55 10.86 27.79
C LEU A 12 42.26 10.11 27.98
N GLY A 13 41.14 10.86 28.15
CA GLY A 13 39.80 10.35 28.08
C GLY A 13 39.58 9.71 26.71
N GLY A 14 39.34 8.40 26.71
CA GLY A 14 38.98 7.67 25.52
C GLY A 14 37.70 8.22 24.90
N CYS A 15 37.81 8.80 23.73
CA CYS A 15 36.69 8.97 22.85
C CYS A 15 36.12 7.56 22.55
N ALA A 16 34.98 7.26 23.13
CA ALA A 16 34.17 6.12 22.66
C ALA A 16 33.94 6.33 21.17
N ALA A 17 34.63 5.56 20.36
CA ALA A 17 34.34 5.49 18.95
C ALA A 17 32.87 5.05 18.84
N LEU A 18 32.04 5.97 18.40
CA LEU A 18 30.73 5.63 17.84
C LEU A 18 31.02 4.63 16.70
N THR A 19 30.94 3.36 17.03
CA THR A 19 30.87 2.32 16.02
C THR A 19 29.61 2.58 15.24
N THR A 20 29.71 3.40 14.19
CA THR A 20 28.75 3.32 13.08
C THR A 20 28.69 1.84 12.73
N ARG A 21 27.58 1.23 13.04
CA ARG A 21 27.24 -0.08 12.53
C ARG A 21 27.24 0.07 11.01
N THR A 22 28.38 -0.20 10.40
CA THR A 22 28.45 -0.47 8.97
C THR A 22 27.56 -1.69 8.81
N VAL A 23 26.32 -1.46 8.36
CA VAL A 23 25.51 -2.51 7.79
C VAL A 23 26.40 -3.04 6.68
N ALA A 24 26.91 -4.25 6.84
CA ALA A 24 27.61 -4.92 5.76
C ALA A 24 26.65 -4.84 4.57
N PRO A 25 27.10 -4.37 3.39
CA PRO A 25 26.25 -4.45 2.20
C PRO A 25 25.84 -5.92 2.09
N PRO A 26 24.57 -6.21 1.76
CA PRO A 26 24.13 -7.59 1.58
C PRO A 26 25.14 -8.26 0.66
N ASP A 27 25.74 -9.36 1.12
CA ASP A 27 26.90 -10.01 0.51
C ASP A 27 26.63 -10.62 -0.87
N GLU A 28 25.43 -10.46 -1.39
CA GLU A 28 25.11 -10.77 -2.77
C GLU A 28 24.23 -9.64 -3.30
N ARG A 29 24.84 -8.69 -4.00
CA ARG A 29 24.09 -7.90 -4.97
C ARG A 29 23.55 -8.89 -5.98
N VAL A 30 22.25 -9.13 -5.95
CA VAL A 30 21.59 -9.87 -7.02
C VAL A 30 21.96 -9.14 -8.30
N ALA A 31 22.73 -9.80 -9.15
CA ALA A 31 23.07 -9.24 -10.45
C ALA A 31 21.74 -9.02 -11.18
N PRO A 32 21.47 -7.82 -11.74
CA PRO A 32 20.21 -7.58 -12.41
C PRO A 32 20.01 -8.63 -13.49
N ALA A 33 18.87 -9.32 -13.46
CA ALA A 33 18.52 -10.31 -14.47
C ALA A 33 18.22 -9.66 -15.82
N GLY A 34 18.15 -8.33 -15.86
CA GLY A 34 17.85 -7.56 -17.07
C GLY A 34 16.38 -7.68 -17.46
N VAL A 35 15.49 -7.93 -16.51
CA VAL A 35 14.04 -8.06 -16.76
C VAL A 35 13.29 -6.74 -16.60
N VAL A 36 13.90 -5.74 -15.96
CA VAL A 36 13.29 -4.41 -15.78
C VAL A 36 13.93 -3.40 -16.73
N HIS A 37 13.13 -2.84 -17.63
CA HIS A 37 13.59 -1.83 -18.59
C HIS A 37 12.79 -0.54 -18.44
N VAL A 38 13.48 0.59 -18.27
CA VAL A 38 12.84 1.91 -18.21
C VAL A 38 12.50 2.38 -19.61
N ARG A 39 11.21 2.57 -19.89
CA ARG A 39 10.72 3.14 -21.16
C ARG A 39 10.84 4.65 -21.16
N TRP A 40 10.27 5.26 -20.11
CA TRP A 40 10.38 6.67 -19.84
C TRP A 40 10.34 6.94 -18.35
N ARG A 41 10.80 8.10 -17.97
CA ARG A 41 10.68 8.63 -16.60
C ARG A 41 10.45 10.13 -16.65
N MET A 42 9.72 10.63 -15.65
CA MET A 42 9.49 12.05 -15.50
C MET A 42 9.43 12.43 -14.01
N GLU A 43 9.73 13.67 -13.70
CA GLU A 43 9.50 14.23 -12.37
C GLU A 43 8.05 14.71 -12.30
N LEU A 44 7.30 14.25 -11.29
CA LEU A 44 5.91 14.66 -11.12
C LEU A 44 5.80 16.14 -10.75
N HIS A 45 6.82 16.68 -10.06
CA HIS A 45 6.97 18.08 -9.70
C HIS A 45 8.38 18.58 -9.93
N THR A 46 8.50 19.86 -10.33
CA THR A 46 9.78 20.60 -10.30
C THR A 46 9.98 21.18 -8.90
N HIS A 47 10.94 20.65 -8.17
CA HIS A 47 11.29 21.16 -6.83
C HIS A 47 12.27 22.35 -6.94
N GLN A 48 12.07 23.36 -6.09
CA GLN A 48 13.06 24.40 -5.89
C GLN A 48 14.21 23.91 -4.98
N LEU A 49 15.41 24.44 -5.17
CA LEU A 49 16.52 24.17 -4.27
C LEU A 49 16.12 24.59 -2.84
N PHE A 50 16.30 23.71 -1.84
CA PHE A 50 15.95 23.88 -0.44
C PHE A 50 14.46 23.71 -0.05
N GLU A 51 13.62 23.24 -0.93
CA GLU A 51 12.26 22.84 -0.58
C GLU A 51 12.27 21.45 0.09
N ALA A 52 11.51 21.32 1.19
CA ALA A 52 11.31 20.00 1.81
C ALA A 52 10.51 19.14 0.82
N ARG A 53 11.05 17.95 0.51
CA ARG A 53 10.39 16.98 -0.37
C ARG A 53 9.56 16.03 0.49
N PRO A 54 8.22 16.08 0.43
CA PRO A 54 7.42 15.03 1.02
C PRO A 54 7.66 13.71 0.27
N GLU A 55 7.56 12.59 0.97
CA GLU A 55 7.55 11.30 0.30
C GLU A 55 6.25 11.14 -0.50
N GLU A 56 6.38 10.77 -1.76
CA GLU A 56 5.24 10.53 -2.66
C GLU A 56 4.83 9.06 -2.58
N CYS A 57 3.61 8.81 -2.12
CA CYS A 57 3.08 7.45 -1.91
C CYS A 57 1.80 7.16 -2.71
N ALA A 58 1.43 8.01 -3.66
CA ALA A 58 0.25 7.80 -4.47
C ALA A 58 0.41 6.62 -5.44
N GLN A 59 -0.65 5.83 -5.60
CA GLN A 59 -0.75 4.82 -6.65
C GLN A 59 -1.76 5.27 -7.70
N GLY A 60 -1.31 5.36 -8.96
CA GLY A 60 -2.15 5.75 -10.07
C GLY A 60 -3.06 4.63 -10.58
N VAL A 61 -3.92 4.97 -11.53
CA VAL A 61 -4.72 4.02 -12.31
C VAL A 61 -4.72 4.42 -13.78
N VAL A 62 -4.66 3.43 -14.68
CA VAL A 62 -4.76 3.70 -16.13
C VAL A 62 -6.23 3.81 -16.53
N ALA A 63 -6.59 4.93 -17.14
CA ALA A 63 -7.92 5.23 -17.63
C ALA A 63 -7.86 6.18 -18.84
N GLY A 64 -8.55 5.87 -19.94
CA GLY A 64 -8.64 6.74 -21.11
C GLY A 64 -7.29 7.05 -21.80
N GLY A 65 -6.29 6.17 -21.69
CA GLY A 65 -4.94 6.42 -22.23
C GLY A 65 -4.04 7.26 -21.33
N HIS A 66 -4.53 7.64 -20.15
CA HIS A 66 -3.77 8.35 -19.14
C HIS A 66 -3.49 7.45 -17.93
N LEU A 67 -2.32 7.61 -17.34
CA LEU A 67 -2.10 7.26 -15.95
C LEU A 67 -2.58 8.45 -15.10
N VAL A 68 -3.69 8.24 -14.40
CA VAL A 68 -4.23 9.23 -13.46
C VAL A 68 -3.64 8.98 -12.09
N ILE A 69 -2.90 9.94 -11.56
CA ILE A 69 -2.15 9.78 -10.30
C ILE A 69 -2.21 11.06 -9.46
N GLY A 70 -2.12 10.90 -8.15
CA GLY A 70 -2.03 12.00 -7.22
C GLY A 70 -0.60 12.37 -6.85
N SER A 71 -0.50 13.45 -6.10
CA SER A 71 0.72 13.88 -5.47
C SER A 71 0.47 14.51 -4.11
N ARG A 72 1.37 14.30 -3.20
CA ARG A 72 1.36 14.91 -1.87
C ARG A 72 1.46 16.44 -1.89
N ALA A 73 1.90 17.00 -3.02
CA ALA A 73 1.85 18.45 -3.23
C ALA A 73 0.43 19.00 -3.50
N GLY A 74 -0.60 18.15 -3.44
CA GLY A 74 -2.00 18.56 -3.64
C GLY A 74 -2.38 18.72 -5.12
N ALA A 75 -1.88 17.84 -5.96
CA ALA A 75 -2.25 17.79 -7.37
C ALA A 75 -2.76 16.41 -7.78
N MET A 76 -3.73 16.39 -8.68
CA MET A 76 -4.17 15.24 -9.46
C MET A 76 -3.73 15.47 -10.89
N VAL A 77 -3.02 14.52 -11.49
CA VAL A 77 -2.47 14.67 -12.83
C VAL A 77 -2.85 13.51 -13.74
N GLY A 78 -3.07 13.80 -15.01
CA GLY A 78 -3.19 12.82 -16.08
C GLY A 78 -1.92 12.84 -16.92
N VAL A 79 -1.22 11.72 -16.92
CA VAL A 79 0.04 11.52 -17.62
C VAL A 79 -0.20 10.59 -18.79
N SER A 80 0.18 10.99 -20.00
CA SER A 80 0.13 10.15 -21.21
C SER A 80 0.87 8.84 -20.96
N THR A 81 0.21 7.72 -21.16
CA THR A 81 0.82 6.39 -21.03
C THR A 81 1.84 6.10 -22.12
N GLU A 82 1.84 6.86 -23.21
CA GLU A 82 2.73 6.67 -24.35
C GLU A 82 4.14 7.21 -24.09
N ASP A 83 4.23 8.46 -23.64
CA ASP A 83 5.50 9.20 -23.56
C ASP A 83 5.77 9.89 -22.21
N GLY A 84 4.83 9.83 -21.26
CA GLY A 84 4.99 10.44 -19.94
C GLY A 84 4.74 11.95 -19.90
N HIS A 85 4.10 12.52 -20.94
CA HIS A 85 3.72 13.92 -20.93
C HIS A 85 2.53 14.17 -19.98
N ILE A 86 2.54 15.28 -19.24
CA ILE A 86 1.38 15.70 -18.44
C ILE A 86 0.39 16.42 -19.35
N ASP A 87 -0.76 15.81 -19.58
CA ASP A 87 -1.82 16.38 -20.40
C ASP A 87 -2.69 17.35 -19.62
N TRP A 88 -2.92 17.05 -18.33
CA TRP A 88 -3.68 17.92 -17.44
C TRP A 88 -3.21 17.80 -16.00
N ALA A 89 -3.46 18.85 -15.22
CA ALA A 89 -3.26 18.88 -13.78
C ALA A 89 -4.40 19.65 -13.09
N THR A 90 -4.92 19.10 -12.01
CA THR A 90 -6.02 19.67 -11.24
C THR A 90 -5.59 19.77 -9.77
N ALA A 91 -5.78 20.94 -9.17
CA ALA A 91 -5.44 21.16 -7.77
C ALA A 91 -6.45 20.44 -6.85
N ALA A 92 -5.95 19.81 -5.81
CA ALA A 92 -6.70 19.28 -4.67
C ALA A 92 -6.56 20.20 -3.45
N THR A 93 -7.38 19.99 -2.43
CA THR A 93 -7.33 20.76 -1.18
C THR A 93 -6.25 20.26 -0.23
N GLY A 94 -5.99 18.96 -0.25
CA GLY A 94 -4.95 18.28 0.53
C GLY A 94 -4.00 17.48 -0.36
N GLY A 95 -2.98 16.87 0.23
CA GLY A 95 -2.09 15.95 -0.44
C GLY A 95 -2.82 14.69 -0.90
N ILE A 96 -2.48 14.18 -2.08
CA ILE A 96 -3.09 12.95 -2.63
C ILE A 96 -2.06 11.83 -2.55
N ASP A 97 -2.19 10.98 -1.52
CA ASP A 97 -1.40 9.76 -1.34
C ASP A 97 -2.22 8.49 -1.57
N SER A 98 -3.46 8.64 -2.01
CA SER A 98 -4.38 7.51 -2.16
C SER A 98 -4.05 6.62 -3.35
N GLU A 99 -4.54 5.38 -3.25
CA GLU A 99 -4.66 4.49 -4.39
C GLU A 99 -5.85 4.93 -5.25
N ALA A 100 -5.60 5.41 -6.47
CA ALA A 100 -6.64 5.81 -7.40
C ALA A 100 -7.50 4.61 -7.86
N ARG A 101 -8.81 4.84 -8.09
CA ARG A 101 -9.74 3.81 -8.57
C ARG A 101 -10.48 4.28 -9.81
N PHE A 102 -10.35 3.55 -10.89
CA PHE A 102 -11.17 3.79 -12.09
C PHE A 102 -12.51 3.07 -11.99
N ASP A 103 -13.57 3.82 -12.15
CA ASP A 103 -14.93 3.35 -12.28
C ASP A 103 -15.31 3.32 -13.76
N VAL A 104 -15.26 2.12 -14.34
CA VAL A 104 -15.53 1.90 -15.76
C VAL A 104 -16.99 2.20 -16.10
N GLU A 105 -17.93 1.90 -15.18
CA GLU A 105 -19.37 2.08 -15.42
C GLU A 105 -19.75 3.56 -15.54
N HIS A 106 -19.15 4.41 -14.70
CA HIS A 106 -19.41 5.85 -14.70
C HIS A 106 -18.36 6.67 -15.46
N GLY A 107 -17.28 6.04 -15.95
CA GLY A 107 -16.21 6.70 -16.70
C GLY A 107 -15.53 7.82 -15.87
N GLN A 108 -15.14 7.52 -14.61
CA GLN A 108 -14.51 8.47 -13.70
C GLN A 108 -13.48 7.80 -12.82
N VAL A 109 -12.53 8.58 -12.34
CA VAL A 109 -11.51 8.14 -11.39
C VAL A 109 -11.80 8.72 -10.03
N TYR A 110 -11.67 7.89 -9.00
CA TYR A 110 -11.78 8.31 -7.61
C TYR A 110 -10.40 8.44 -6.97
N MET A 111 -10.23 9.50 -6.19
CA MET A 111 -9.01 9.78 -5.43
C MET A 111 -9.35 10.42 -4.10
N GLY A 112 -8.68 9.99 -3.03
CA GLY A 112 -8.79 10.55 -1.70
C GLY A 112 -7.60 11.44 -1.35
N ALA A 113 -7.77 12.33 -0.39
CA ALA A 113 -6.77 13.24 0.12
C ALA A 113 -6.54 13.08 1.63
N ASP A 114 -5.40 13.56 2.10
CA ASP A 114 -4.99 13.54 3.52
C ASP A 114 -5.86 14.44 4.41
N ASP A 115 -6.50 15.46 3.83
CA ASP A 115 -7.45 16.33 4.52
C ASP A 115 -8.87 15.76 4.61
N GLY A 116 -9.13 14.57 4.03
CA GLY A 116 -10.43 13.90 3.99
C GLY A 116 -11.27 14.25 2.76
N ALA A 117 -10.77 15.04 1.84
CA ALA A 117 -11.44 15.26 0.58
C ALA A 117 -11.40 14.00 -0.30
N PHE A 118 -12.51 13.74 -0.98
CA PHE A 118 -12.66 12.63 -1.91
C PHE A 118 -13.23 13.16 -3.22
N TYR A 119 -12.56 12.86 -4.31
CA TYR A 119 -12.85 13.42 -5.63
C TYR A 119 -13.29 12.34 -6.60
N ALA A 120 -14.27 12.67 -7.45
CA ALA A 120 -14.55 11.96 -8.70
C ALA A 120 -14.18 12.88 -9.86
N ILE A 121 -13.26 12.42 -10.70
CA ILE A 121 -12.70 13.22 -11.80
C ILE A 121 -12.87 12.52 -13.14
N GLU A 122 -12.94 13.31 -14.20
CA GLU A 122 -12.87 12.80 -15.57
C GLU A 122 -11.43 12.45 -15.93
N PRO A 123 -11.14 11.21 -16.37
CA PRO A 123 -9.76 10.78 -16.63
C PRO A 123 -9.08 11.54 -17.78
N ASP A 124 -9.86 12.00 -18.78
CA ASP A 124 -9.30 12.64 -19.96
C ASP A 124 -9.00 14.13 -19.78
N THR A 125 -9.63 14.78 -18.79
CA THR A 125 -9.55 16.25 -18.63
C THR A 125 -9.15 16.70 -17.24
N GLY A 126 -9.18 15.80 -16.25
CA GLY A 126 -8.97 16.13 -14.83
C GLY A 126 -10.11 16.94 -14.22
N ARG A 127 -11.23 17.14 -14.94
CA ARG A 127 -12.36 17.92 -14.42
C ARG A 127 -13.02 17.19 -13.25
N VAL A 128 -13.11 17.87 -12.10
CA VAL A 128 -13.86 17.38 -10.94
C VAL A 128 -15.35 17.35 -11.25
N ARG A 129 -15.97 16.18 -11.22
CA ARG A 129 -17.41 15.99 -11.38
C ARG A 129 -18.15 16.31 -10.08
N TRP A 130 -17.61 15.80 -8.98
CA TRP A 130 -18.08 16.05 -7.64
C TRP A 130 -16.96 15.80 -6.63
N SER A 131 -17.13 16.33 -5.44
CA SER A 131 -16.27 16.04 -4.29
C SER A 131 -17.11 15.85 -3.04
N TYR A 132 -16.56 15.10 -2.09
CA TYR A 132 -17.13 14.90 -0.75
C TYR A 132 -16.00 15.14 0.26
N HIS A 133 -16.34 15.50 1.49
CA HIS A 133 -15.34 15.65 2.55
C HIS A 133 -15.74 14.78 3.73
N ALA A 134 -14.92 13.77 4.03
CA ALA A 134 -15.07 12.84 5.14
C ALA A 134 -14.25 13.31 6.35
N LYS A 135 -14.42 12.63 7.47
CA LYS A 135 -13.56 12.79 8.64
C LYS A 135 -12.32 11.89 8.49
N GLY A 136 -11.12 12.49 8.58
CA GLY A 136 -9.84 11.78 8.46
C GLY A 136 -9.38 11.55 7.02
N ALA A 137 -8.12 11.22 6.86
CA ALA A 137 -7.49 11.00 5.57
C ALA A 137 -8.09 9.80 4.81
N ILE A 138 -8.12 9.89 3.48
CA ILE A 138 -8.56 8.81 2.58
C ILE A 138 -7.37 8.41 1.71
N GLU A 139 -6.65 7.38 2.13
CA GLU A 139 -5.42 6.90 1.47
C GLU A 139 -5.64 5.56 0.76
N ARG A 140 -6.61 4.77 1.20
CA ARG A 140 -6.91 3.47 0.62
C ARG A 140 -7.81 3.60 -0.60
N ARG A 141 -7.67 2.62 -1.49
CA ARG A 141 -8.49 2.55 -2.70
C ARG A 141 -9.97 2.45 -2.36
N ALA A 142 -10.77 3.27 -3.00
CA ALA A 142 -12.22 3.16 -2.91
C ALA A 142 -12.73 1.88 -3.56
N GLU A 143 -13.79 1.30 -3.01
CA GLU A 143 -14.49 0.18 -3.62
C GLU A 143 -15.73 0.66 -4.36
N VAL A 144 -15.96 0.11 -5.54
CA VAL A 144 -17.05 0.54 -6.43
C VAL A 144 -18.07 -0.57 -6.57
N GLY A 145 -19.28 -0.29 -6.09
CA GLY A 145 -20.48 -1.05 -6.42
C GLY A 145 -21.19 -0.43 -7.61
N ARG A 146 -22.36 -0.97 -7.99
CA ARG A 146 -23.11 -0.52 -9.15
C ARG A 146 -23.43 0.97 -9.15
N ASP A 147 -24.05 1.47 -8.08
CA ASP A 147 -24.47 2.88 -7.94
C ASP A 147 -23.85 3.53 -6.69
N THR A 148 -22.91 2.88 -6.03
CA THR A 148 -22.36 3.29 -4.75
C THR A 148 -20.85 3.16 -4.77
N VAL A 149 -20.15 4.18 -4.33
CA VAL A 149 -18.73 4.13 -4.01
C VAL A 149 -18.55 4.14 -2.49
N TYR A 150 -17.66 3.30 -2.01
CA TYR A 150 -17.36 3.13 -0.59
C TYR A 150 -15.92 3.56 -0.32
N VAL A 151 -15.74 4.33 0.72
CA VAL A 151 -14.41 4.79 1.17
C VAL A 151 -14.23 4.49 2.64
N ALA A 152 -13.02 4.11 3.01
CA ALA A 152 -12.58 4.03 4.40
C ALA A 152 -11.64 5.20 4.71
N THR A 153 -11.65 5.65 5.96
CA THR A 153 -10.84 6.79 6.40
C THR A 153 -9.97 6.44 7.60
N SER A 154 -8.91 7.21 7.82
CA SER A 154 -8.01 7.07 8.98
C SER A 154 -8.69 7.39 10.34
N ALA A 155 -9.95 7.82 10.34
CA ALA A 155 -10.76 8.02 11.54
C ALA A 155 -11.68 6.82 11.83
N ASP A 156 -11.33 5.61 11.35
CA ASP A 156 -12.11 4.38 11.49
C ASP A 156 -13.57 4.53 11.01
N GLN A 157 -13.75 5.27 9.92
CA GLN A 157 -15.05 5.50 9.32
C GLN A 157 -15.13 4.85 7.93
N VAL A 158 -16.27 4.22 7.63
CA VAL A 158 -16.64 3.80 6.28
C VAL A 158 -17.82 4.64 5.81
N VAL A 159 -17.69 5.26 4.64
CA VAL A 159 -18.71 6.12 4.03
C VAL A 159 -19.16 5.54 2.70
N ALA A 160 -20.46 5.51 2.47
CA ALA A 160 -21.05 5.15 1.19
C ALA A 160 -21.66 6.40 0.53
N LEU A 161 -21.26 6.62 -0.71
CA LEU A 161 -21.71 7.76 -1.52
C LEU A 161 -22.38 7.26 -2.80
N ASP A 162 -23.31 8.04 -3.30
CA ASP A 162 -23.84 7.83 -4.65
C ASP A 162 -22.71 8.04 -5.67
N ALA A 163 -22.42 7.02 -6.47
CA ALA A 163 -21.27 7.04 -7.38
C ALA A 163 -21.32 8.17 -8.41
N ARG A 164 -22.52 8.54 -8.88
CA ARG A 164 -22.74 9.56 -9.92
C ARG A 164 -22.65 11.00 -9.38
N THR A 165 -23.13 11.21 -8.15
CA THR A 165 -23.37 12.57 -7.63
C THR A 165 -22.56 12.93 -6.39
N GLY A 166 -21.88 11.95 -5.77
CA GLY A 166 -21.16 12.14 -4.50
C GLY A 166 -22.06 12.35 -3.28
N LYS A 167 -23.39 12.20 -3.44
CA LYS A 167 -24.31 12.37 -2.32
C LYS A 167 -24.14 11.25 -1.30
N TRP A 168 -24.10 11.64 -0.03
CA TRP A 168 -24.04 10.72 1.09
C TRP A 168 -25.26 9.78 1.09
N ARG A 169 -25.01 8.49 1.36
CA ARG A 169 -26.03 7.43 1.51
C ARG A 169 -26.10 6.93 2.94
N TRP A 170 -24.97 6.50 3.47
CA TRP A 170 -24.80 6.05 4.85
C TRP A 170 -23.34 6.10 5.27
N GLN A 171 -23.09 6.00 6.58
CA GLN A 171 -21.78 5.81 7.15
C GLN A 171 -21.83 4.83 8.31
N TYR A 172 -20.70 4.19 8.56
CA TYR A 172 -20.43 3.37 9.73
C TYR A 172 -19.18 3.92 10.41
N ASP A 173 -19.30 4.21 11.71
CA ASP A 173 -18.21 4.73 12.53
C ASP A 173 -17.82 3.68 13.56
N ARG A 174 -16.52 3.51 13.80
CA ARG A 174 -16.00 2.68 14.86
C ARG A 174 -15.12 3.52 15.76
N GLU A 175 -15.16 3.25 17.06
CA GLU A 175 -14.31 3.97 18.01
C GLU A 175 -12.85 3.56 17.80
N THR A 176 -11.98 4.55 17.54
CA THR A 176 -10.55 4.33 17.48
C THR A 176 -10.03 4.03 18.88
N PRO A 177 -9.28 2.94 19.12
CA PRO A 177 -8.79 2.60 20.44
C PRO A 177 -7.88 3.69 21.02
N ASP A 178 -8.04 3.97 22.32
CA ASP A 178 -7.07 4.75 23.08
C ASP A 178 -5.80 3.91 23.28
N GLY A 179 -4.68 4.25 22.63
CA GLY A 179 -3.41 3.54 22.81
C GLY A 179 -2.45 3.64 21.63
N PHE A 180 -1.42 2.81 21.66
CA PHE A 180 -0.46 2.67 20.57
C PHE A 180 -1.08 1.83 19.44
N THR A 181 -1.74 2.49 18.52
CA THR A 181 -2.15 1.91 17.23
C THR A 181 -1.22 2.45 16.15
N ILE A 182 -1.00 1.67 15.09
CA ILE A 182 -0.30 2.15 13.90
C ILE A 182 -1.23 3.08 13.09
N HIS A 183 -2.49 3.25 13.55
CA HIS A 183 -3.58 3.90 12.81
C HIS A 183 -3.83 3.25 11.46
N GLY A 184 -3.53 1.96 11.35
CA GLY A 184 -3.77 1.17 10.17
C GLY A 184 -5.26 0.88 9.98
N TYR A 185 -5.77 1.14 8.80
CA TYR A 185 -7.10 0.75 8.36
C TYR A 185 -7.03 0.14 6.95
N SER A 186 -7.98 -0.73 6.63
CA SER A 186 -8.00 -1.38 5.33
C SER A 186 -8.84 -0.61 4.32
N GLY A 187 -8.56 -0.83 3.04
CA GLY A 187 -9.52 -0.51 1.99
C GLY A 187 -10.80 -1.35 2.12
N PRO A 188 -11.98 -0.81 1.78
CA PRO A 188 -13.21 -1.58 1.76
C PRO A 188 -13.21 -2.57 0.58
N GLN A 189 -13.90 -3.72 0.76
CA GLN A 189 -14.03 -4.73 -0.28
C GLN A 189 -15.47 -5.24 -0.36
N LEU A 190 -16.09 -5.12 -1.54
CA LEU A 190 -17.46 -5.54 -1.78
C LEU A 190 -17.52 -7.04 -2.14
N HIS A 191 -18.39 -7.79 -1.46
CA HIS A 191 -18.61 -9.20 -1.71
C HIS A 191 -20.07 -9.61 -1.48
N ASN A 192 -20.76 -10.10 -2.50
CA ASN A 192 -22.12 -10.63 -2.37
C ASN A 192 -23.12 -9.72 -1.61
N GLY A 193 -23.04 -8.40 -1.84
CA GLY A 193 -23.89 -7.42 -1.16
C GLY A 193 -23.46 -7.06 0.25
N GLN A 194 -22.34 -7.57 0.71
CA GLN A 194 -21.67 -7.18 1.94
C GLN A 194 -20.43 -6.35 1.63
N LEU A 195 -20.10 -5.41 2.49
CA LEU A 195 -18.88 -4.62 2.45
C LEU A 195 -17.98 -4.98 3.62
N LEU A 196 -16.78 -5.43 3.34
CA LEU A 196 -15.77 -5.83 4.32
C LEU A 196 -14.79 -4.69 4.54
N ALA A 197 -14.49 -4.36 5.78
CA ALA A 197 -13.48 -3.37 6.14
C ALA A 197 -12.76 -3.76 7.44
N GLY A 198 -11.45 -3.54 7.48
CA GLY A 198 -10.61 -3.70 8.67
C GLY A 198 -10.42 -2.38 9.38
N PHE A 199 -10.30 -2.42 10.71
CA PHE A 199 -10.24 -1.27 11.59
C PHE A 199 -9.03 -1.33 12.54
N ALA A 200 -8.67 -0.18 13.09
CA ALA A 200 -7.52 -0.04 13.99
C ALA A 200 -7.67 -0.80 15.32
N ASP A 201 -8.90 -1.14 15.73
CA ASP A 201 -9.16 -1.94 16.93
C ASP A 201 -8.97 -3.46 16.74
N GLY A 202 -8.48 -3.87 15.56
CA GLY A 202 -8.18 -5.27 15.25
C GLY A 202 -9.37 -6.08 14.74
N TYR A 203 -10.47 -5.43 14.39
CA TYR A 203 -11.62 -6.13 13.83
C TYR A 203 -11.69 -6.02 12.32
N LEU A 204 -12.06 -7.12 11.70
CA LEU A 204 -12.66 -7.14 10.37
C LEU A 204 -14.18 -7.14 10.54
N VAL A 205 -14.85 -6.19 9.90
CA VAL A 205 -16.30 -6.02 9.98
C VAL A 205 -16.91 -6.22 8.61
N SER A 206 -18.00 -6.95 8.56
CA SER A 206 -18.87 -7.08 7.39
C SER A 206 -20.13 -6.25 7.60
N LEU A 207 -20.37 -5.33 6.68
CA LEU A 207 -21.52 -4.44 6.66
C LEU A 207 -22.45 -4.83 5.51
N GLN A 208 -23.77 -4.67 5.70
CA GLN A 208 -24.71 -4.70 4.60
C GLN A 208 -24.42 -3.52 3.66
N ALA A 209 -24.00 -3.77 2.43
CA ALA A 209 -23.52 -2.74 1.51
C ALA A 209 -24.58 -1.65 1.20
N SER A 210 -25.88 -1.98 1.28
CA SER A 210 -26.97 -1.05 1.01
C SER A 210 -27.32 -0.13 2.18
N THR A 211 -27.07 -0.54 3.44
CA THR A 211 -27.52 0.16 4.65
C THR A 211 -26.43 0.53 5.61
N GLY A 212 -25.25 -0.11 5.55
CA GLY A 212 -24.18 0.04 6.54
C GLY A 212 -24.41 -0.71 7.85
N GLU A 213 -25.46 -1.52 7.96
CA GLU A 213 -25.72 -2.34 9.14
C GLU A 213 -24.70 -3.47 9.28
N VAL A 214 -24.25 -3.74 10.50
CA VAL A 214 -23.30 -4.81 10.79
C VAL A 214 -23.94 -6.17 10.56
N VAL A 215 -23.35 -6.98 9.70
CA VAL A 215 -23.71 -8.39 9.48
C VAL A 215 -22.95 -9.26 10.46
N TRP A 216 -21.64 -9.10 10.55
CA TRP A 216 -20.77 -9.74 11.53
C TRP A 216 -19.50 -8.90 11.76
N ALA A 217 -18.84 -9.15 12.88
CA ALA A 217 -17.54 -8.59 13.22
C ALA A 217 -16.65 -9.67 13.82
N HIS A 218 -15.40 -9.78 13.39
CA HIS A 218 -14.44 -10.78 13.84
C HIS A 218 -13.12 -10.14 14.24
N SER A 219 -12.62 -10.44 15.44
CA SER A 219 -11.31 -9.92 15.89
C SER A 219 -10.18 -10.74 15.29
N LEU A 220 -9.22 -10.07 14.67
CA LEU A 220 -7.97 -10.66 14.14
C LEU A 220 -6.77 -10.46 15.09
N ALA A 221 -6.99 -9.87 16.27
CA ALA A 221 -5.94 -9.56 17.24
C ALA A 221 -5.26 -10.81 17.84
N GLY A 222 -5.93 -11.94 17.79
CA GLY A 222 -5.44 -13.17 18.42
C GLY A 222 -5.36 -13.02 19.95
N THR A 223 -4.16 -13.20 20.51
CA THR A 223 -3.88 -13.01 21.94
C THR A 223 -3.09 -11.72 22.22
N SER A 224 -2.83 -10.93 21.23
CA SER A 224 -2.08 -9.67 21.35
C SER A 224 -3.00 -8.52 21.79
N GLU A 225 -2.46 -7.62 22.59
CA GLU A 225 -3.10 -6.35 22.96
C GLU A 225 -2.44 -5.16 22.24
N GLN A 226 -1.38 -5.40 21.45
CA GLN A 226 -0.62 -4.35 20.73
C GLN A 226 -0.51 -4.69 19.25
N PHE A 227 -0.51 -3.66 18.40
CA PHE A 227 -0.39 -3.80 16.95
C PHE A 227 -1.44 -4.75 16.37
N VAL A 228 -2.67 -4.56 16.78
CA VAL A 228 -3.81 -5.42 16.41
C VAL A 228 -4.47 -5.00 15.12
N ASP A 229 -4.13 -3.82 14.62
CA ASP A 229 -4.75 -3.18 13.43
C ASP A 229 -4.93 -4.16 12.27
N VAL A 230 -6.06 -4.04 11.59
CA VAL A 230 -6.33 -4.73 10.33
C VAL A 230 -6.16 -3.73 9.19
N ASP A 231 -4.92 -3.57 8.77
CA ASP A 231 -4.50 -2.60 7.73
C ASP A 231 -4.45 -3.22 6.33
N SER A 232 -4.44 -4.54 6.23
CA SER A 232 -4.50 -5.25 4.96
C SER A 232 -5.92 -5.28 4.42
N THR A 233 -6.10 -4.78 3.19
CA THR A 233 -7.38 -4.91 2.48
C THR A 233 -7.75 -6.38 2.34
N PRO A 234 -8.97 -6.80 2.71
CA PRO A 234 -9.40 -8.18 2.62
C PRO A 234 -9.36 -8.69 1.19
N VAL A 235 -8.96 -9.95 1.00
CA VAL A 235 -8.91 -10.60 -0.31
C VAL A 235 -9.98 -11.67 -0.39
N LEU A 236 -10.75 -11.66 -1.48
CA LEU A 236 -11.87 -12.59 -1.67
C LEU A 236 -11.41 -13.89 -2.33
N ASP A 237 -11.85 -15.02 -1.80
CA ASP A 237 -11.64 -16.36 -2.36
C ASP A 237 -12.92 -17.19 -2.31
N GLY A 238 -13.81 -16.98 -3.27
CA GLY A 238 -15.11 -17.62 -3.31
C GLY A 238 -15.99 -17.27 -2.11
N GLU A 239 -16.28 -18.24 -1.25
CA GLU A 239 -16.99 -18.04 0.03
C GLU A 239 -16.06 -17.73 1.21
N SER A 240 -14.77 -17.55 0.96
CA SER A 240 -13.79 -17.18 1.98
C SER A 240 -13.35 -15.73 1.84
N VAL A 241 -13.04 -15.13 2.97
CA VAL A 241 -12.37 -13.84 3.09
C VAL A 241 -11.01 -14.06 3.71
N LEU A 242 -9.96 -13.71 2.99
CA LEU A 242 -8.60 -13.72 3.49
C LEU A 242 -8.29 -12.36 4.09
N ALA A 243 -7.85 -12.34 5.33
CA ALA A 243 -7.50 -11.11 6.03
C ALA A 243 -6.22 -11.33 6.87
N ALA A 244 -5.52 -10.26 7.15
CA ALA A 244 -4.32 -10.29 7.96
C ALA A 244 -4.32 -9.14 8.97
N SER A 245 -3.68 -9.39 10.11
CA SER A 245 -3.26 -8.36 11.04
C SER A 245 -1.80 -8.57 11.41
N TYR A 246 -1.11 -7.50 11.77
CA TYR A 246 0.32 -7.54 12.07
C TYR A 246 0.67 -8.56 13.17
N SER A 247 -0.10 -8.60 14.23
CA SER A 247 0.11 -9.52 15.38
C SER A 247 -0.67 -10.82 15.28
N GLY A 248 -1.77 -10.85 14.55
CA GLY A 248 -2.68 -12.00 14.48
C GLY A 248 -2.33 -13.03 13.42
N GLY A 249 -1.59 -12.64 12.40
CA GLY A 249 -1.26 -13.49 11.27
C GLY A 249 -2.29 -13.44 10.15
N VAL A 250 -2.37 -14.52 9.35
CA VAL A 250 -3.30 -14.63 8.22
C VAL A 250 -4.48 -15.51 8.59
N TYR A 251 -5.67 -15.04 8.29
CA TYR A 251 -6.94 -15.74 8.50
C TYR A 251 -7.64 -16.01 7.19
N ALA A 252 -8.30 -17.15 7.10
CA ALA A 252 -9.39 -17.37 6.19
C ALA A 252 -10.69 -17.48 6.98
N LEU A 253 -11.63 -16.59 6.70
CA LEU A 253 -12.92 -16.51 7.35
C LEU A 253 -14.02 -16.94 6.38
N ASP A 254 -15.13 -17.47 6.90
CA ASP A 254 -16.34 -17.64 6.11
C ASP A 254 -16.97 -16.28 5.84
N SER A 255 -17.27 -15.98 4.57
CA SER A 255 -17.80 -14.67 4.20
C SER A 255 -19.21 -14.38 4.71
N LYS A 256 -19.99 -15.43 5.09
CA LYS A 256 -21.37 -15.28 5.54
C LYS A 256 -21.48 -14.84 6.99
N ASP A 257 -20.65 -15.42 7.87
CA ASP A 257 -20.76 -15.25 9.31
C ASP A 257 -19.46 -14.86 10.02
N GLY A 258 -18.34 -14.73 9.27
CA GLY A 258 -17.03 -14.36 9.80
C GLY A 258 -16.36 -15.47 10.62
N SER A 259 -16.87 -16.70 10.63
CA SER A 259 -16.23 -17.81 11.38
C SER A 259 -14.88 -18.19 10.76
N THR A 260 -13.91 -18.52 11.61
CA THR A 260 -12.56 -18.88 11.17
C THR A 260 -12.55 -20.27 10.55
N ARG A 261 -12.18 -20.36 9.26
CA ARG A 261 -11.91 -21.63 8.56
C ARG A 261 -10.52 -22.16 8.88
N TRP A 262 -9.52 -21.30 8.80
CA TRP A 262 -8.16 -21.58 9.24
C TRP A 262 -7.41 -20.28 9.59
N ARG A 263 -6.29 -20.43 10.32
CA ARG A 263 -5.39 -19.36 10.70
C ARG A 263 -3.93 -19.81 10.57
N SER A 264 -3.07 -18.95 10.01
CA SER A 264 -1.63 -19.13 9.97
C SER A 264 -0.94 -18.09 10.84
N LEU A 265 -0.17 -18.54 11.84
CA LEU A 265 0.51 -17.68 12.82
C LEU A 265 1.86 -17.20 12.24
N ILE A 266 1.82 -16.20 11.38
CA ILE A 266 3.00 -15.52 10.84
C ILE A 266 2.90 -14.07 11.26
N GLU A 267 3.86 -13.58 12.04
CA GLU A 267 3.86 -12.20 12.52
C GLU A 267 4.38 -11.20 11.48
N GLY A 268 3.91 -9.97 11.56
CA GLY A 268 4.34 -8.87 10.70
C GLY A 268 3.86 -9.00 9.26
N VAL A 269 2.70 -9.63 9.05
CA VAL A 269 2.13 -9.83 7.72
C VAL A 269 1.76 -8.50 7.11
N GLY A 270 2.26 -8.25 5.90
CA GLY A 270 1.86 -7.12 5.07
C GLY A 270 0.63 -7.43 4.20
N PRO A 271 0.31 -6.56 3.24
CA PRO A 271 -0.84 -6.75 2.36
C PRO A 271 -0.80 -8.06 1.59
N LEU A 272 -1.97 -8.71 1.51
CA LEU A 272 -2.15 -10.02 0.89
C LEU A 272 -2.46 -9.92 -0.60
N SER A 273 -2.04 -10.94 -1.36
CA SER A 273 -2.50 -11.17 -2.73
C SER A 273 -2.83 -12.64 -2.94
N LEU A 274 -3.92 -12.91 -3.65
CA LEU A 274 -4.31 -14.26 -4.06
C LEU A 274 -4.05 -14.43 -5.56
N ILE A 275 -3.07 -15.25 -5.91
CA ILE A 275 -2.64 -15.44 -7.30
C ILE A 275 -2.47 -16.93 -7.56
N GLY A 276 -3.15 -17.47 -8.55
CA GLY A 276 -3.00 -18.87 -8.97
C GLY A 276 -3.24 -19.89 -7.85
N GLY A 277 -4.10 -19.59 -6.88
CA GLY A 277 -4.42 -20.47 -5.76
C GLY A 277 -3.41 -20.43 -4.61
N ARG A 278 -2.48 -19.49 -4.61
CA ARG A 278 -1.53 -19.20 -3.53
C ARG A 278 -1.78 -17.81 -2.98
N ILE A 279 -1.59 -17.65 -1.69
CA ILE A 279 -1.58 -16.36 -1.02
C ILE A 279 -0.13 -15.93 -0.92
N TYR A 280 0.16 -14.73 -1.43
CA TYR A 280 1.47 -14.10 -1.32
C TYR A 280 1.38 -12.87 -0.43
N PHE A 281 2.40 -12.66 0.38
CA PHE A 281 2.58 -11.46 1.18
C PHE A 281 4.05 -11.30 1.55
N ALA A 282 4.45 -10.07 1.81
CA ALA A 282 5.76 -9.76 2.34
C ALA A 282 5.66 -9.40 3.83
N SER A 283 6.59 -9.87 4.61
CA SER A 283 6.73 -9.55 6.03
C SER A 283 8.07 -8.86 6.25
N PRO A 284 8.12 -7.66 6.86
CA PRO A 284 9.38 -6.98 7.17
C PRO A 284 10.34 -7.80 8.02
N ARG A 285 9.81 -8.73 8.84
CA ARG A 285 10.60 -9.60 9.71
C ARG A 285 10.95 -10.95 9.10
N ALA A 286 10.02 -11.54 8.35
CA ALA A 286 10.15 -12.91 7.88
C ALA A 286 10.39 -13.03 6.37
N GLY A 287 10.32 -11.93 5.61
CA GLY A 287 10.51 -11.90 4.16
C GLY A 287 9.25 -12.20 3.37
N LEU A 288 9.42 -12.64 2.12
CA LEU A 288 8.34 -12.98 1.21
C LEU A 288 7.85 -14.42 1.43
N HIS A 289 6.55 -14.61 1.44
CA HIS A 289 5.92 -15.90 1.66
C HIS A 289 4.96 -16.26 0.53
N ALA A 290 4.85 -17.55 0.26
CA ALA A 290 3.72 -18.14 -0.44
C ALA A 290 3.10 -19.22 0.45
N ILE A 291 1.81 -19.08 0.71
CA ILE A 291 1.05 -20.03 1.53
C ILE A 291 -0.15 -20.58 0.77
N SER A 292 -0.64 -21.73 1.21
CA SER A 292 -1.81 -22.37 0.67
C SER A 292 -3.08 -21.61 1.04
N ARG A 293 -3.94 -21.33 0.06
CA ARG A 293 -5.25 -20.74 0.30
C ARG A 293 -6.22 -21.68 1.05
N GLN A 294 -5.94 -22.99 1.04
CA GLN A 294 -6.84 -23.98 1.61
C GLN A 294 -6.68 -24.16 3.11
N ASP A 295 -5.44 -24.06 3.61
CA ASP A 295 -5.10 -24.38 4.99
C ASP A 295 -4.00 -23.50 5.60
N GLY A 296 -3.51 -22.49 4.86
CA GLY A 296 -2.48 -21.56 5.32
C GLY A 296 -1.09 -22.17 5.48
N GLN A 297 -0.84 -23.40 4.98
CA GLN A 297 0.50 -24.01 5.02
C GLN A 297 1.48 -23.30 4.13
N ILE A 298 2.73 -23.13 4.58
CA ILE A 298 3.78 -22.45 3.83
C ILE A 298 4.29 -23.37 2.72
N PHE A 299 4.17 -22.92 1.46
CA PHE A 299 4.82 -23.57 0.33
C PHE A 299 6.31 -23.25 0.29
N TRP A 300 6.63 -21.95 0.43
CA TRP A 300 7.99 -21.46 0.51
C TRP A 300 8.03 -20.09 1.21
N ARG A 301 9.21 -19.75 1.71
CA ARG A 301 9.55 -18.42 2.21
C ARG A 301 10.91 -18.02 1.69
N GLN A 302 11.08 -16.74 1.38
CA GLN A 302 12.32 -16.16 0.91
C GLN A 302 12.68 -14.96 1.77
N GLY A 303 13.89 -14.95 2.32
CA GLY A 303 14.43 -13.77 2.99
C GLY A 303 14.59 -12.63 2.00
N LEU A 304 14.27 -11.41 2.45
CA LEU A 304 14.45 -10.20 1.67
C LEU A 304 15.50 -9.31 2.34
N PRO A 305 16.25 -8.49 1.57
CA PRO A 305 17.02 -7.41 2.15
C PRO A 305 16.08 -6.42 2.86
N ASP A 306 16.62 -5.53 3.69
CA ASP A 306 15.81 -4.51 4.37
C ASP A 306 15.09 -3.64 3.33
N ALA A 307 13.81 -3.95 3.13
CA ALA A 307 12.96 -3.31 2.14
C ALA A 307 12.03 -2.23 2.73
N GLY A 308 11.96 -2.12 4.06
CA GLY A 308 10.97 -1.29 4.73
C GLY A 308 9.57 -1.89 4.67
N ASP A 309 8.55 -1.03 4.66
CA ASP A 309 7.17 -1.46 4.46
C ASP A 309 6.96 -1.87 3.01
N MET A 310 6.25 -2.97 2.82
CA MET A 310 6.11 -3.61 1.51
C MET A 310 4.66 -3.61 1.04
N THR A 311 4.49 -3.43 -0.26
CA THR A 311 3.17 -3.47 -0.89
C THR A 311 2.72 -4.90 -1.17
N ALA A 312 1.44 -5.08 -1.51
CA ALA A 312 0.92 -6.37 -1.94
C ALA A 312 1.66 -6.87 -3.18
N PRO A 313 2.15 -8.12 -3.19
CA PRO A 313 2.72 -8.72 -4.37
C PRO A 313 1.69 -8.83 -5.50
N GLN A 314 2.03 -8.42 -6.72
CA GLN A 314 1.13 -8.47 -7.87
C GLN A 314 1.75 -9.18 -9.07
N PRO A 315 0.95 -9.84 -9.90
CA PRO A 315 1.46 -10.51 -11.09
C PRO A 315 1.72 -9.49 -12.21
N VAL A 316 2.90 -9.56 -12.82
CA VAL A 316 3.28 -8.80 -14.01
C VAL A 316 3.92 -9.77 -15.00
N GLY A 317 3.24 -10.04 -16.11
CA GLY A 317 3.65 -11.11 -17.01
C GLY A 317 3.75 -12.45 -16.27
N ARG A 318 4.95 -13.04 -16.27
CA ARG A 318 5.24 -14.29 -15.56
C ARG A 318 5.85 -14.11 -14.17
N TYR A 319 6.07 -12.87 -13.77
CA TYR A 319 6.75 -12.52 -12.52
C TYR A 319 5.76 -12.11 -11.43
N LEU A 320 6.27 -12.10 -10.22
CA LEU A 320 5.62 -11.48 -9.07
C LEU A 320 6.42 -10.22 -8.70
N VAL A 321 5.73 -9.09 -8.58
CA VAL A 321 6.36 -7.79 -8.31
C VAL A 321 5.74 -7.15 -7.07
N PHE A 322 6.57 -6.51 -6.26
CA PHE A 322 6.13 -5.70 -5.12
C PHE A 322 7.16 -4.62 -4.81
N SER A 323 6.74 -3.57 -4.14
CA SER A 323 7.59 -2.44 -3.77
C SER A 323 7.95 -2.48 -2.29
N GLY A 324 9.07 -1.85 -1.95
CA GLY A 324 9.51 -1.62 -0.58
C GLY A 324 9.91 -0.17 -0.34
N SER A 325 9.42 0.40 0.74
CA SER A 325 9.60 1.84 1.07
C SER A 325 11.06 2.27 1.17
N ARG A 326 12.00 1.33 1.40
CA ARG A 326 13.45 1.57 1.42
C ARG A 326 14.20 0.81 0.34
N GLY A 327 13.60 -0.25 -0.23
CA GLY A 327 14.31 -1.19 -1.09
C GLY A 327 14.17 -0.93 -2.59
N GLY A 328 13.04 -0.42 -3.03
CA GLY A 328 12.70 -0.28 -4.45
C GLY A 328 11.66 -1.31 -4.92
N LEU A 329 11.67 -1.63 -6.22
CA LEU A 329 10.80 -2.63 -6.84
C LEU A 329 11.51 -3.99 -6.90
N PHE A 330 10.88 -5.00 -6.32
CA PHE A 330 11.36 -6.38 -6.31
C PHE A 330 10.66 -7.19 -7.38
N VAL A 331 11.44 -7.92 -8.17
CA VAL A 331 10.94 -8.85 -9.18
C VAL A 331 11.36 -10.27 -8.80
N VAL A 332 10.40 -11.17 -8.63
CA VAL A 332 10.65 -12.52 -8.13
C VAL A 332 9.98 -13.60 -9.00
N GLU A 333 10.52 -14.79 -8.95
CA GLU A 333 9.93 -16.00 -9.54
C GLU A 333 8.78 -16.50 -8.63
N PRO A 334 7.50 -16.55 -9.09
CA PRO A 334 6.37 -16.91 -8.24
C PRO A 334 6.42 -18.35 -7.69
N ALA A 335 7.06 -19.27 -8.41
CA ALA A 335 7.08 -20.69 -8.02
C ALA A 335 7.96 -20.93 -6.79
N THR A 336 9.06 -20.19 -6.66
CA THR A 336 10.14 -20.42 -5.68
C THR A 336 10.37 -19.26 -4.73
N GLY A 337 9.91 -18.05 -5.09
CA GLY A 337 10.21 -16.81 -4.40
C GLY A 337 11.63 -16.28 -4.68
N GLN A 338 12.37 -16.89 -5.63
CA GLN A 338 13.72 -16.44 -5.96
C GLN A 338 13.69 -14.98 -6.42
N LEU A 339 14.50 -14.15 -5.77
CA LEU A 339 14.72 -12.77 -6.17
C LEU A 339 15.52 -12.73 -7.48
N LEU A 340 14.93 -12.14 -8.52
CA LEU A 340 15.55 -12.04 -9.84
C LEU A 340 16.20 -10.67 -10.04
N GLU A 341 15.50 -9.60 -9.67
CA GLU A 341 15.99 -8.23 -9.84
C GLU A 341 15.41 -7.29 -8.79
N VAL A 342 16.16 -6.25 -8.46
CA VAL A 342 15.71 -5.12 -7.67
C VAL A 342 15.97 -3.84 -8.47
N PHE A 343 14.89 -3.19 -8.88
CA PHE A 343 14.99 -1.85 -9.47
C PHE A 343 14.93 -0.82 -8.33
N ASN A 344 16.03 -0.11 -8.12
CA ASN A 344 16.14 0.89 -7.05
C ASN A 344 16.21 2.31 -7.64
N PRO A 345 15.16 3.14 -7.47
CA PRO A 345 15.17 4.53 -7.92
C PRO A 345 16.02 5.47 -7.05
N GLY A 346 16.61 4.96 -5.97
CA GLY A 346 17.46 5.70 -5.05
C GLY A 346 16.79 6.09 -3.72
N ASN A 347 15.48 6.29 -3.71
CA ASN A 347 14.74 6.82 -2.55
C ASN A 347 13.73 5.83 -1.97
N GLY A 348 13.65 4.62 -2.51
CA GLY A 348 12.61 3.65 -2.17
C GLY A 348 11.26 3.93 -2.87
N ILE A 349 10.29 3.07 -2.56
CA ILE A 349 8.96 3.10 -3.18
C ILE A 349 7.95 2.67 -2.12
N CYS A 350 7.14 3.59 -1.60
CA CYS A 350 6.13 3.29 -0.59
C CYS A 350 4.79 2.84 -1.18
N ALA A 351 4.48 3.25 -2.42
CA ALA A 351 3.24 2.87 -3.09
C ALA A 351 3.38 1.60 -3.92
N GLY A 352 2.27 0.93 -4.17
CA GLY A 352 2.18 -0.09 -5.20
C GLY A 352 2.31 0.51 -6.59
N GLY A 353 2.83 -0.27 -7.54
CA GLY A 353 2.79 0.13 -8.94
C GLY A 353 1.48 -0.27 -9.61
N THR A 354 1.25 0.27 -10.79
CA THR A 354 0.07 0.00 -11.62
C THR A 354 0.48 -0.74 -12.88
N TYR A 355 0.00 -1.96 -13.05
CA TYR A 355 0.19 -2.73 -14.27
C TYR A 355 -0.95 -2.49 -15.24
N ASP A 356 -0.60 -2.11 -16.46
CA ASP A 356 -1.55 -2.01 -17.59
C ASP A 356 -1.37 -3.21 -18.53
N PRO A 357 -2.30 -4.17 -18.53
CA PRO A 357 -2.20 -5.36 -19.37
C PRO A 357 -2.41 -5.06 -20.87
N VAL A 358 -2.93 -3.88 -21.22
CA VAL A 358 -3.16 -3.49 -22.62
C VAL A 358 -1.85 -3.10 -23.30
N THR A 359 -1.03 -2.34 -22.58
CA THR A 359 0.28 -1.88 -23.09
C THR A 359 1.44 -2.73 -22.59
N ASP A 360 1.19 -3.69 -21.69
CA ASP A 360 2.18 -4.51 -20.99
C ASP A 360 3.23 -3.66 -20.25
N ARG A 361 2.76 -2.58 -19.61
CA ARG A 361 3.60 -1.62 -18.89
C ARG A 361 3.27 -1.57 -17.42
N PHE A 362 4.31 -1.32 -16.65
CA PHE A 362 4.23 -1.12 -15.21
C PHE A 362 4.62 0.31 -14.86
N TYR A 363 3.69 1.04 -14.23
CA TYR A 363 3.91 2.43 -13.81
C TYR A 363 4.20 2.48 -12.32
N LEU A 364 5.20 3.26 -11.94
CA LEU A 364 5.72 3.28 -10.59
C LEU A 364 6.15 4.69 -10.19
N LEU A 365 5.68 5.17 -9.04
CA LEU A 365 6.11 6.44 -8.45
C LEU A 365 7.12 6.15 -7.33
N SER A 366 8.31 6.75 -7.43
CA SER A 366 9.31 6.68 -6.36
C SER A 366 8.97 7.66 -5.23
N ASN A 367 9.47 7.39 -4.01
CA ASN A 367 9.32 8.30 -2.87
C ASN A 367 9.82 9.73 -3.16
N GLY A 368 10.74 9.88 -4.10
CA GLY A 368 11.28 11.17 -4.51
C GLY A 368 10.48 11.92 -5.58
N GLY A 369 9.33 11.37 -6.01
CA GLY A 369 8.45 12.03 -7.00
C GLY A 369 8.82 11.76 -8.46
N THR A 370 9.73 10.83 -8.74
CA THR A 370 9.98 10.38 -10.11
C THR A 370 9.01 9.27 -10.50
N LEU A 371 8.24 9.50 -11.54
CA LEU A 371 7.34 8.53 -12.15
C LEU A 371 8.07 7.77 -13.26
N TYR A 372 7.96 6.46 -13.25
CA TYR A 372 8.57 5.56 -14.22
C TYR A 372 7.50 4.77 -14.97
N ALA A 373 7.72 4.57 -16.27
CA ALA A 373 7.09 3.50 -17.05
C ALA A 373 8.14 2.42 -17.33
N LEU A 374 7.83 1.20 -16.90
CA LEU A 374 8.73 0.07 -16.96
C LEU A 374 8.12 -1.04 -17.82
N ASP A 375 8.95 -1.68 -18.63
CA ASP A 375 8.67 -2.99 -19.20
C ASP A 375 9.31 -4.03 -18.26
N ILE A 376 8.57 -5.08 -17.93
CA ILE A 376 9.02 -6.18 -17.07
C ILE A 376 8.84 -7.49 -17.85
N GLY A 377 9.93 -7.99 -18.46
CA GLY A 377 9.83 -9.11 -19.38
C GLY A 377 11.14 -9.90 -19.61
#